data_37557ffb9ceb1cd1350bfcdf535160d5
#
_entry.id   37557ffb9ceb1cd1350bfcdf535160d5
#
_cell.length_a   1.000
_cell.length_b   1.000
_cell.length_c   1.000
_cell.angle_alpha   90.00
_cell.angle_beta   90.00
_cell.angle_gamma   90.00
#
_symmetry.space_group_name_H-M   'P 1'
#
loop_
_entity.id
_entity.type
_entity.pdbx_description
1 polymer ?
#
loop_
_entity_poly.entity_id
_entity_poly.type
_entity_poly.pdbx_seq_one_letter_code
_entity_poly.pdbx_strand_id
1 'polypeptide(L)'
;MSEVPRFLKANERYAASFTKGELKMPPSRRVAVVACMDARLDPARVLGLEEGDAHVIRNAGGRAQDAVRSLVISQQLLGTREVVVVHHTDCGMLTFTDEQLRQKVREDLGAETDTAFLSFADLDESVRDDVAAIRSSPVLLKDVPVTGFVYDVRTGGLKQVA
;
A
#
# COMPACT_ATOMS: atom_id res chain seq x y z
N MET A 1 19.92 19.22 -5.46
CA MET A 1 19.08 19.78 -6.59
C MET A 1 17.66 19.25 -6.43
N SER A 2 16.62 20.06 -6.74
CA SER A 2 15.23 19.62 -6.67
C SER A 2 14.81 18.86 -7.94
N GLU A 3 14.01 17.80 -7.80
CA GLU A 3 13.42 17.05 -8.91
C GLU A 3 12.16 17.72 -9.50
N VAL A 4 11.64 18.76 -8.83
CA VAL A 4 10.39 19.44 -9.23
C VAL A 4 10.37 19.87 -10.71
N PRO A 5 11.44 20.48 -11.27
CA PRO A 5 11.42 20.88 -12.70
C PRO A 5 11.25 19.68 -13.66
N ARG A 6 11.80 18.51 -13.30
CA ARG A 6 11.64 17.27 -14.09
C ARG A 6 10.21 16.75 -14.02
N PHE A 7 9.58 16.82 -12.84
CA PHE A 7 8.18 16.42 -12.67
C PHE A 7 7.24 17.30 -13.49
N LEU A 8 7.41 18.61 -13.45
CA LEU A 8 6.58 19.53 -14.22
C LEU A 8 6.68 19.27 -15.73
N LYS A 9 7.90 19.12 -16.25
CA LYS A 9 8.12 18.79 -17.67
C LYS A 9 7.54 17.42 -18.06
N ALA A 10 7.56 16.44 -17.18
CA ALA A 10 6.93 15.15 -17.41
C ALA A 10 5.40 15.27 -17.42
N ASN A 11 4.83 16.07 -16.50
CA ASN A 11 3.40 16.31 -16.43
C ASN A 11 2.86 17.09 -17.65
N GLU A 12 3.58 18.05 -18.18
CA GLU A 12 3.20 18.76 -19.44
C GLU A 12 2.99 17.76 -20.59
N ARG A 13 3.89 16.76 -20.74
CA ARG A 13 3.75 15.72 -21.77
C ARG A 13 2.57 14.81 -21.51
N TYR A 14 2.37 14.39 -20.24
CA TYR A 14 1.24 13.57 -19.84
C TYR A 14 -0.08 14.30 -20.11
N ALA A 15 -0.21 15.56 -19.68
CA ALA A 15 -1.41 16.36 -19.85
C ALA A 15 -1.77 16.59 -21.32
N ALA A 16 -0.77 16.76 -22.19
CA ALA A 16 -0.97 16.96 -23.63
C ALA A 16 -1.61 15.74 -24.34
N SER A 17 -1.50 14.53 -23.76
CA SER A 17 -2.08 13.29 -24.30
C SER A 17 -3.20 12.73 -23.43
N PHE A 18 -3.63 13.46 -22.39
CA PHE A 18 -4.62 12.97 -21.44
C PHE A 18 -6.03 12.92 -22.04
N THR A 19 -6.65 11.75 -22.00
CA THR A 19 -7.99 11.52 -22.57
C THR A 19 -9.01 10.95 -21.56
N LYS A 20 -8.61 10.81 -20.28
CA LYS A 20 -9.39 10.09 -19.24
C LYS A 20 -10.16 11.01 -18.29
N GLY A 21 -10.50 12.26 -18.73
CA GLY A 21 -11.20 13.24 -17.88
C GLY A 21 -12.60 12.87 -17.44
N GLU A 22 -13.23 11.89 -18.11
CA GLU A 22 -14.59 11.42 -17.82
C GLU A 22 -14.63 10.22 -16.85
N LEU A 23 -13.47 9.79 -16.31
CA LEU A 23 -13.44 8.71 -15.31
C LEU A 23 -14.24 9.10 -14.07
N LYS A 24 -15.06 8.14 -13.60
CA LYS A 24 -15.86 8.31 -12.40
C LYS A 24 -15.02 8.22 -11.14
N MET A 25 -15.42 8.92 -10.08
CA MET A 25 -14.72 8.92 -8.79
C MET A 25 -14.69 7.52 -8.13
N PRO A 26 -15.77 6.74 -8.04
CA PRO A 26 -15.70 5.37 -7.53
C PRO A 26 -14.89 4.46 -8.46
N PRO A 27 -14.00 3.60 -7.91
CA PRO A 27 -13.20 2.70 -8.72
C PRO A 27 -14.08 1.66 -9.45
N SER A 28 -13.81 1.47 -10.74
CA SER A 28 -14.66 0.64 -11.63
C SER A 28 -14.70 -0.82 -11.20
N ARG A 29 -13.60 -1.38 -10.72
CA ARG A 29 -13.49 -2.76 -10.22
C ARG A 29 -13.90 -2.92 -8.75
N ARG A 30 -14.20 -1.82 -8.05
CA ARG A 30 -14.59 -1.79 -6.62
C ARG A 30 -13.57 -2.46 -5.69
N VAL A 31 -12.28 -2.38 -6.03
CA VAL A 31 -11.16 -2.97 -5.30
C VAL A 31 -10.34 -1.88 -4.61
N ALA A 32 -9.89 -2.15 -3.40
CA ALA A 32 -8.83 -1.38 -2.72
C ALA A 32 -7.58 -2.25 -2.56
N VAL A 33 -6.46 -1.76 -3.01
CA VAL A 33 -5.14 -2.39 -2.85
C VAL A 33 -4.38 -1.69 -1.75
N VAL A 34 -3.83 -2.44 -0.80
CA VAL A 34 -2.88 -1.96 0.20
C VAL A 34 -1.51 -2.56 -0.13
N ALA A 35 -0.54 -1.73 -0.43
CA ALA A 35 0.76 -2.19 -0.91
C ALA A 35 1.92 -1.43 -0.27
N CYS A 36 3.10 -2.06 -0.24
CA CYS A 36 4.32 -1.40 0.20
C CYS A 36 4.67 -0.22 -0.73
N MET A 37 5.26 0.83 -0.12
CA MET A 37 5.75 2.01 -0.84
C MET A 37 7.06 1.78 -1.61
N ASP A 38 7.65 0.60 -1.55
CA ASP A 38 8.92 0.25 -2.20
C ASP A 38 8.90 0.65 -3.68
N ALA A 39 9.94 1.37 -4.11
CA ALA A 39 10.01 1.90 -5.47
C ALA A 39 10.10 0.83 -6.58
N ARG A 40 10.45 -0.42 -6.21
CA ARG A 40 10.50 -1.58 -7.14
C ARG A 40 9.13 -2.23 -7.36
N LEU A 41 8.12 -1.88 -6.55
CA LEU A 41 6.76 -2.39 -6.63
C LEU A 41 5.82 -1.31 -7.20
N ASP A 42 5.31 -1.54 -8.40
CA ASP A 42 4.23 -0.75 -8.99
C ASP A 42 2.94 -1.59 -9.00
N PRO A 43 2.03 -1.38 -8.03
CA PRO A 43 0.84 -2.21 -7.90
C PRO A 43 -0.07 -2.20 -9.12
N ALA A 44 -0.16 -1.08 -9.83
CA ALA A 44 -0.99 -1.00 -11.04
C ALA A 44 -0.46 -1.93 -12.13
N ARG A 45 0.85 -1.90 -12.38
CA ARG A 45 1.48 -2.77 -13.39
C ARG A 45 1.42 -4.24 -12.99
N VAL A 46 1.72 -4.54 -11.72
CA VAL A 46 1.75 -5.93 -11.20
C VAL A 46 0.36 -6.58 -11.25
N LEU A 47 -0.70 -5.82 -10.97
CA LEU A 47 -2.08 -6.31 -10.91
C LEU A 47 -2.88 -6.07 -12.20
N GLY A 48 -2.27 -5.47 -13.23
CA GLY A 48 -2.95 -5.16 -14.49
C GLY A 48 -4.09 -4.17 -14.30
N LEU A 49 -3.86 -3.10 -13.53
CA LEU A 49 -4.84 -2.05 -13.27
C LEU A 49 -4.59 -0.86 -14.19
N GLU A 50 -5.67 -0.30 -14.68
CA GLU A 50 -5.71 0.97 -15.39
C GLU A 50 -6.17 2.09 -14.46
N GLU A 51 -5.96 3.35 -14.88
CA GLU A 51 -6.48 4.52 -14.17
C GLU A 51 -8.00 4.43 -14.02
N GLY A 52 -8.49 4.59 -12.79
CA GLY A 52 -9.91 4.48 -12.45
C GLY A 52 -10.38 3.08 -12.05
N ASP A 53 -9.52 2.04 -12.11
CA ASP A 53 -9.90 0.67 -11.77
C ASP A 53 -10.02 0.40 -10.28
N ALA A 54 -9.05 0.86 -9.48
CA ALA A 54 -8.95 0.54 -8.07
C ALA A 54 -8.38 1.71 -7.26
N HIS A 55 -8.65 1.71 -5.96
CA HIS A 55 -7.87 2.53 -5.03
C HIS A 55 -6.56 1.83 -4.70
N VAL A 56 -5.45 2.54 -4.78
CA VAL A 56 -4.13 2.02 -4.41
C VAL A 56 -3.59 2.84 -3.23
N ILE A 57 -3.54 2.21 -2.06
CA ILE A 57 -3.05 2.77 -0.81
C ILE A 57 -1.64 2.24 -0.60
N ARG A 58 -0.66 3.13 -0.42
CA ARG A 58 0.74 2.73 -0.22
C ARG A 58 1.29 3.31 1.07
N ASN A 59 1.96 2.46 1.83
CA ASN A 59 2.67 2.86 3.05
C ASN A 59 3.92 1.98 3.27
N ALA A 60 4.71 2.28 4.30
CA ALA A 60 5.84 1.45 4.65
C ALA A 60 5.40 0.03 5.03
N GLY A 61 5.87 -0.96 4.28
CA GLY A 61 5.54 -2.37 4.47
C GLY A 61 4.19 -2.81 3.90
N GLY A 62 3.33 -1.92 3.43
CA GLY A 62 1.97 -2.28 2.99
C GLY A 62 1.04 -2.65 4.15
N ARG A 63 1.28 -2.05 5.34
CA ARG A 63 0.62 -2.44 6.59
C ARG A 63 -0.85 -2.03 6.64
N ALA A 64 -1.71 -2.98 6.99
CA ALA A 64 -3.16 -2.77 7.09
C ALA A 64 -3.52 -1.75 8.18
N GLN A 65 -2.85 -1.76 9.33
CA GLN A 65 -3.12 -0.84 10.43
C GLN A 65 -2.96 0.62 10.02
N ASP A 66 -1.96 0.94 9.22
CA ASP A 66 -1.72 2.28 8.68
C ASP A 66 -2.67 2.64 7.52
N ALA A 67 -3.34 1.66 6.92
CA ALA A 67 -4.28 1.82 5.83
C ALA A 67 -5.76 1.94 6.27
N VAL A 68 -6.10 1.64 7.53
CA VAL A 68 -7.50 1.54 8.01
C VAL A 68 -8.32 2.78 7.67
N ARG A 69 -7.80 3.97 7.95
CA ARG A 69 -8.50 5.23 7.63
C ARG A 69 -8.90 5.31 6.16
N SER A 70 -7.99 4.97 5.25
CA SER A 70 -8.22 5.01 3.81
C SER A 70 -9.19 3.91 3.36
N LEU A 71 -9.09 2.71 3.95
CA LEU A 71 -10.00 1.60 3.66
C LEU A 71 -11.44 1.92 4.10
N VAL A 72 -11.64 2.55 5.26
CA VAL A 72 -12.97 3.00 5.71
C VAL A 72 -13.59 3.95 4.69
N ILE A 73 -12.86 4.98 4.26
CA ILE A 73 -13.33 5.95 3.26
C ILE A 73 -13.64 5.23 1.93
N SER A 74 -12.74 4.36 1.49
CA SER A 74 -12.88 3.57 0.27
C SER A 74 -14.14 2.72 0.26
N GLN A 75 -14.44 2.05 1.36
CA GLN A 75 -15.62 1.17 1.48
C GLN A 75 -16.92 1.95 1.71
N GLN A 76 -16.92 2.92 2.63
CA GLN A 76 -18.14 3.60 3.07
C GLN A 76 -18.62 4.68 2.09
N LEU A 77 -17.69 5.39 1.46
CA LEU A 77 -18.03 6.52 0.59
C LEU A 77 -17.87 6.21 -0.90
N LEU A 78 -16.91 5.34 -1.26
CA LEU A 78 -16.51 5.11 -2.65
C LEU A 78 -16.80 3.68 -3.14
N GLY A 79 -17.44 2.87 -2.31
CA GLY A 79 -18.12 1.64 -2.70
C GLY A 79 -17.21 0.45 -3.01
N THR A 80 -15.96 0.42 -2.53
CA THR A 80 -15.11 -0.78 -2.69
C THR A 80 -15.66 -1.95 -1.90
N ARG A 81 -15.50 -3.17 -2.43
CA ARG A 81 -16.07 -4.41 -1.89
C ARG A 81 -15.08 -5.58 -1.94
N GLU A 82 -13.81 -5.28 -2.18
CA GLU A 82 -12.71 -6.23 -2.14
C GLU A 82 -11.46 -5.51 -1.68
N VAL A 83 -10.61 -6.20 -0.91
CA VAL A 83 -9.31 -5.69 -0.48
C VAL A 83 -8.20 -6.66 -0.85
N VAL A 84 -7.14 -6.14 -1.45
CA VAL A 84 -5.93 -6.88 -1.79
C VAL A 84 -4.76 -6.30 -1.01
N VAL A 85 -4.03 -7.15 -0.27
CA VAL A 85 -2.81 -6.78 0.45
C VAL A 85 -1.60 -7.31 -0.32
N VAL A 86 -0.61 -6.45 -0.60
CA VAL A 86 0.60 -6.83 -1.34
C VAL A 86 1.85 -6.40 -0.56
N HIS A 87 2.51 -7.38 0.05
CA HIS A 87 3.88 -7.23 0.54
C HIS A 87 4.89 -7.69 -0.52
N HIS A 88 6.18 -7.61 -0.26
CA HIS A 88 7.19 -7.99 -1.24
C HIS A 88 8.44 -8.58 -0.60
N THR A 89 9.18 -9.39 -1.35
CA THR A 89 10.48 -9.91 -0.93
C THR A 89 11.50 -8.77 -0.79
N ASP A 90 12.52 -8.98 0.04
CA ASP A 90 13.59 -7.99 0.28
C ASP A 90 13.05 -6.63 0.75
N CYS A 91 12.01 -6.66 1.61
CA CYS A 91 11.40 -5.46 2.18
C CYS A 91 12.26 -4.89 3.31
N GLY A 92 12.45 -3.56 3.30
CA GLY A 92 13.17 -2.86 4.37
C GLY A 92 12.57 -3.06 5.76
N MET A 93 11.27 -3.35 5.86
CA MET A 93 10.60 -3.61 7.14
C MET A 93 11.07 -4.90 7.86
N LEU A 94 11.78 -5.78 7.17
CA LEU A 94 12.44 -6.98 7.72
C LEU A 94 13.79 -6.70 8.37
N THR A 95 14.34 -5.48 8.22
CA THR A 95 15.74 -5.19 8.57
C THR A 95 15.93 -4.50 9.92
N PHE A 96 14.85 -4.16 10.61
CA PHE A 96 14.89 -3.46 11.90
C PHE A 96 13.70 -3.86 12.78
N THR A 97 13.81 -3.55 14.08
CA THR A 97 12.68 -3.57 15.01
C THR A 97 12.21 -2.14 15.28
N ASP A 98 10.95 -1.99 15.72
CA ASP A 98 10.41 -0.68 16.10
C ASP A 98 11.28 0.03 17.15
N GLU A 99 11.84 -0.72 18.11
CA GLU A 99 12.73 -0.15 19.13
C GLU A 99 14.04 0.35 18.54
N GLN A 100 14.67 -0.40 17.63
CA GLN A 100 15.88 0.04 16.94
C GLN A 100 15.64 1.34 16.16
N LEU A 101 14.49 1.47 15.52
CA LEU A 101 14.17 2.69 14.78
C LEU A 101 13.86 3.86 15.70
N ARG A 102 13.15 3.66 16.83
CA ARG A 102 12.96 4.71 17.86
C ARG A 102 14.28 5.19 18.42
N GLN A 103 15.19 4.27 18.73
CA GLN A 103 16.54 4.63 19.19
C GLN A 103 17.28 5.46 18.15
N LYS A 104 17.24 5.06 16.89
CA LYS A 104 17.86 5.81 15.80
C LYS A 104 17.27 7.23 15.64
N VAL A 105 15.97 7.40 15.76
CA VAL A 105 15.33 8.72 15.76
C VAL A 105 15.82 9.58 16.90
N ARG A 106 15.95 8.99 18.10
CA ARG A 106 16.50 9.69 19.29
C ARG A 106 17.93 10.13 19.07
N GLU A 107 18.78 9.25 18.55
CA GLU A 107 20.20 9.53 18.29
C GLU A 107 20.41 10.57 17.21
N ASP A 108 19.71 10.45 16.09
CA ASP A 108 19.93 11.31 14.92
C ASP A 108 19.23 12.68 15.03
N LEU A 109 18.07 12.74 15.70
CA LEU A 109 17.19 13.92 15.73
C LEU A 109 16.98 14.51 17.12
N GLY A 110 17.41 13.82 18.19
CA GLY A 110 17.14 14.22 19.57
C GLY A 110 15.63 14.19 19.94
N ALA A 111 14.83 13.40 19.22
CA ALA A 111 13.38 13.36 19.37
C ALA A 111 12.90 12.01 19.92
N GLU A 112 11.91 12.05 20.83
CA GLU A 112 11.19 10.87 21.29
C GLU A 112 9.94 10.65 20.43
N THR A 113 9.57 9.39 20.23
CA THR A 113 8.34 9.03 19.50
C THR A 113 7.76 7.72 20.00
N ASP A 114 6.44 7.68 20.13
CA ASP A 114 5.66 6.47 20.42
C ASP A 114 5.07 5.83 19.15
N THR A 115 5.51 6.30 17.98
CA THR A 115 5.04 5.78 16.69
C THR A 115 5.27 4.28 16.60
N ALA A 116 4.22 3.54 16.26
CA ALA A 116 4.33 2.15 15.85
C ALA A 116 4.80 2.12 14.38
N PHE A 117 6.02 1.66 14.16
CA PHE A 117 6.56 1.56 12.80
C PHE A 117 6.11 0.29 12.08
N LEU A 118 5.55 -0.68 12.84
CA LEU A 118 4.93 -1.90 12.31
C LEU A 118 5.92 -2.79 11.54
N SER A 119 7.18 -2.84 11.99
CA SER A 119 8.18 -3.78 11.47
C SER A 119 7.73 -5.23 11.64
N PHE A 120 8.27 -6.14 10.85
CA PHE A 120 7.96 -7.56 10.93
C PHE A 120 9.20 -8.42 10.68
N ALA A 121 9.22 -9.64 11.28
CA ALA A 121 10.34 -10.57 11.16
C ALA A 121 10.10 -11.67 10.12
N ASP A 122 8.83 -11.96 9.78
CA ASP A 122 8.43 -12.95 8.80
C ASP A 122 7.49 -12.32 7.77
N LEU A 123 7.81 -12.49 6.50
CA LEU A 123 7.10 -11.85 5.39
C LEU A 123 5.72 -12.47 5.14
N ASP A 124 5.63 -13.80 5.11
CA ASP A 124 4.37 -14.50 4.86
C ASP A 124 3.41 -14.28 6.04
N GLU A 125 3.93 -14.30 7.28
CA GLU A 125 3.14 -14.05 8.49
C GLU A 125 2.62 -12.61 8.51
N SER A 126 3.44 -11.62 8.14
CA SER A 126 3.01 -10.22 8.09
C SER A 126 1.83 -10.00 7.13
N VAL A 127 1.77 -10.73 6.01
CA VAL A 127 0.61 -10.71 5.09
C VAL A 127 -0.63 -11.32 5.75
N ARG A 128 -0.47 -12.46 6.46
CA ARG A 128 -1.59 -13.11 7.17
C ARG A 128 -2.15 -12.22 8.28
N ASP A 129 -1.25 -11.59 9.04
CA ASP A 129 -1.62 -10.65 10.11
C ASP A 129 -2.43 -9.47 9.56
N ASP A 130 -2.00 -8.88 8.45
CA ASP A 130 -2.69 -7.75 7.85
C ASP A 130 -4.05 -8.13 7.25
N VAL A 131 -4.16 -9.30 6.61
CA VAL A 131 -5.44 -9.84 6.16
C VAL A 131 -6.37 -10.10 7.35
N ALA A 132 -5.87 -10.69 8.44
CA ALA A 132 -6.63 -10.93 9.66
C ALA A 132 -7.06 -9.61 10.32
N ALA A 133 -6.18 -8.61 10.37
CA ALA A 133 -6.48 -7.29 10.92
C ALA A 133 -7.62 -6.59 10.15
N ILE A 134 -7.62 -6.67 8.81
CA ILE A 134 -8.70 -6.11 7.99
C ILE A 134 -10.01 -6.86 8.27
N ARG A 135 -10.01 -8.18 8.26
CA ARG A 135 -11.20 -9.03 8.50
C ARG A 135 -11.79 -8.83 9.89
N SER A 136 -10.96 -8.63 10.90
CA SER A 136 -11.39 -8.44 12.29
C SER A 136 -11.76 -7.00 12.65
N SER A 137 -11.37 -6.02 11.85
CA SER A 137 -11.57 -4.59 12.13
C SER A 137 -13.05 -4.25 12.31
N PRO A 138 -13.47 -3.63 13.42
CA PRO A 138 -14.87 -3.28 13.67
C PRO A 138 -15.39 -2.16 12.77
N VAL A 139 -14.51 -1.45 12.07
CA VAL A 139 -14.86 -0.28 11.22
C VAL A 139 -14.81 -0.60 9.72
N LEU A 140 -14.45 -1.83 9.34
CA LEU A 140 -14.42 -2.30 7.96
C LEU A 140 -15.56 -3.29 7.68
N LEU A 141 -15.94 -3.41 6.41
CA LEU A 141 -16.96 -4.36 5.99
C LEU A 141 -16.50 -5.81 6.23
N LYS A 142 -17.40 -6.65 6.76
CA LYS A 142 -17.09 -8.04 7.16
C LYS A 142 -17.18 -9.04 6.01
N ASP A 143 -18.15 -8.88 5.14
CA ASP A 143 -18.49 -9.86 4.10
C ASP A 143 -17.89 -9.47 2.75
N VAL A 144 -16.62 -9.06 2.75
CA VAL A 144 -15.89 -8.73 1.53
C VAL A 144 -14.64 -9.61 1.41
N PRO A 145 -14.27 -10.04 0.19
CA PRO A 145 -13.02 -10.75 -0.03
C PRO A 145 -11.82 -9.92 0.42
N VAL A 146 -10.92 -10.55 1.15
CA VAL A 146 -9.61 -9.97 1.52
C VAL A 146 -8.55 -11.01 1.19
N THR A 147 -7.67 -10.69 0.25
CA THR A 147 -6.63 -11.60 -0.24
C THR A 147 -5.25 -10.99 -0.04
N GLY A 148 -4.31 -11.81 0.39
CA GLY A 148 -2.93 -11.40 0.65
C GLY A 148 -1.92 -12.05 -0.28
N PHE A 149 -0.99 -11.23 -0.81
CA PHE A 149 0.06 -11.65 -1.72
C PHE A 149 1.44 -11.21 -1.25
N VAL A 150 2.45 -11.99 -1.64
CA VAL A 150 3.85 -11.58 -1.66
C VAL A 150 4.30 -11.41 -3.12
N TYR A 151 4.79 -10.23 -3.44
CA TYR A 151 5.42 -9.92 -4.72
C TYR A 151 6.93 -10.19 -4.65
N ASP A 152 7.47 -10.91 -5.60
CA ASP A 152 8.90 -11.14 -5.71
C ASP A 152 9.54 -10.03 -6.56
N VAL A 153 10.35 -9.18 -5.93
CA VAL A 153 11.02 -8.04 -6.61
C VAL A 153 12.05 -8.46 -7.67
N ARG A 154 12.47 -9.74 -7.70
CA ARG A 154 13.44 -10.25 -8.66
C ARG A 154 12.80 -10.88 -9.89
N THR A 155 11.66 -11.53 -9.70
CA THR A 155 10.99 -12.28 -10.78
C THR A 155 9.73 -11.58 -11.30
N GLY A 156 9.16 -10.64 -10.51
CA GLY A 156 7.87 -10.02 -10.81
C GLY A 156 6.67 -10.91 -10.51
N GLY A 157 6.88 -12.09 -9.91
CA GLY A 157 5.81 -13.04 -9.59
C GLY A 157 5.03 -12.66 -8.34
N LEU A 158 3.73 -13.02 -8.31
CA LEU A 158 2.86 -12.95 -7.14
C LEU A 158 2.64 -14.35 -6.56
N LYS A 159 2.84 -14.51 -5.25
CA LYS A 159 2.48 -15.69 -4.46
C LYS A 159 1.32 -15.34 -3.56
N GLN A 160 0.17 -15.99 -3.69
CA GLN A 160 -0.91 -15.86 -2.72
C GLN A 160 -0.52 -16.53 -1.40
N VAL A 161 -0.77 -15.86 -0.28
CA VAL A 161 -0.40 -16.30 1.07
C VAL A 161 -1.63 -16.42 1.98
N ALA A 162 -2.65 -15.60 1.75
CA ALA A 162 -3.88 -15.57 2.55
C ALA A 162 -5.10 -15.20 1.72
#